data_39b3ca4acd4a416eefb2e81663d5a995
#
_entry.id   39b3ca4acd4a416eefb2e81663d5a995
#
_cell.length_a   1.000
_cell.length_b   1.000
_cell.length_c   1.000
_cell.angle_alpha   90.00
_cell.angle_beta   90.00
_cell.angle_gamma   90.00
#
_symmetry.space_group_name_H-M   'P 1'
#
loop_
_entity.id
_entity.type
_entity.pdbx_description
1 polymer ?
#
loop_
_entity_poly.entity_id
_entity_poly.type
_entity_poly.pdbx_seq_one_letter_code
_entity_poly.pdbx_strand_id
1 'polypeptide(L)' 'MSYSAQQCLDMAKECGRMASQAKDRDAKAALIECARQWLELARQKEQLDRDRLP' A
#
# COMPACT_ATOMS: atom_id res chain seq x y z
N MET A 1 -16.36 4.20 4.30
CA MET A 1 -15.92 2.82 4.28
C MET A 1 -14.42 2.73 4.24
N SER A 2 -13.86 1.84 5.02
CA SER A 2 -12.41 1.68 5.05
C SER A 2 -11.99 0.56 4.11
N TYR A 3 -10.77 0.65 3.63
CA TYR A 3 -10.19 -0.40 2.80
C TYR A 3 -9.83 -1.60 3.66
N SER A 4 -9.98 -2.79 3.11
CA SER A 4 -9.50 -4.00 3.76
C SER A 4 -7.98 -4.09 3.62
N ALA A 5 -7.36 -4.98 4.41
CA ALA A 5 -5.92 -5.19 4.28
C ALA A 5 -5.56 -5.63 2.86
N GLN A 6 -6.38 -6.50 2.26
CA GLN A 6 -6.13 -6.97 0.91
C GLN A 6 -6.21 -5.83 -0.10
N GLN A 7 -7.19 -4.95 0.06
CA GLN A 7 -7.32 -3.79 -0.82
C GLN A 7 -6.09 -2.88 -0.72
N CYS A 8 -5.58 -2.70 0.51
CA CYS A 8 -4.37 -1.89 0.70
C CYS A 8 -3.17 -2.52 0.02
N LEU A 9 -3.04 -3.85 0.08
CA LEU A 9 -1.96 -4.55 -0.61
C LEU A 9 -2.09 -4.39 -2.11
N ASP A 10 -3.30 -4.47 -2.63
CA ASP A 10 -3.55 -4.30 -4.06
C ASP A 10 -3.16 -2.89 -4.51
N MET A 11 -3.48 -1.90 -3.71
CA MET A 11 -3.12 -0.52 -4.01
C MET A 11 -1.60 -0.33 -3.98
N ALA A 12 -0.92 -0.99 -3.03
CA ALA A 12 0.53 -0.92 -2.96
C ALA A 12 1.18 -1.51 -4.21
N LYS A 13 0.66 -2.65 -4.67
CA LYS A 13 1.16 -3.30 -5.88
C LYS A 13 0.97 -2.40 -7.09
N GLU A 14 -0.18 -1.76 -7.19
CA GLU A 14 -0.46 -0.86 -8.30
C GLU A 14 0.49 0.33 -8.30
N CYS A 15 0.73 0.92 -7.14
CA CYS A 15 1.68 2.03 -7.02
C CYS A 15 3.09 1.57 -7.43
N GLY A 16 3.48 0.36 -7.02
CA GLY A 16 4.78 -0.20 -7.38
C GLY A 16 4.93 -0.39 -8.88
N ARG A 17 3.86 -0.88 -9.52
CA ARG A 17 3.86 -1.07 -10.97
C ARG A 17 4.02 0.27 -11.69
N MET A 18 3.27 1.28 -11.24
CA MET A 18 3.34 2.60 -11.83
C MET A 18 4.73 3.21 -11.62
N ALA A 19 5.34 2.96 -10.47
CA ALA A 19 6.70 3.43 -10.19
C ALA A 19 7.69 2.83 -11.18
N SER A 20 7.54 1.54 -11.50
CA SER A 20 8.42 0.86 -12.46
C SER A 20 8.33 1.49 -13.84
N GLN A 21 7.17 2.02 -14.21
CA GLN A 21 6.93 2.60 -15.52
C GLN A 21 7.21 4.09 -15.57
N ALA A 22 7.39 4.71 -14.42
CA ALA A 22 7.62 6.16 -14.36
C ALA A 22 8.99 6.48 -14.93
N LYS A 23 9.04 7.47 -15.80
CA LYS A 23 10.27 7.92 -16.44
C LYS A 23 10.95 9.02 -15.64
N ASP A 24 10.17 9.77 -14.90
CA ASP A 24 10.65 10.88 -14.10
C ASP A 24 11.03 10.37 -12.71
N ARG A 25 12.22 10.76 -12.26
CA ARG A 25 12.75 10.33 -10.97
C ARG A 25 11.84 10.76 -9.81
N ASP A 26 11.35 12.00 -9.87
CA ASP A 26 10.49 12.52 -8.80
C ASP A 26 9.15 11.79 -8.75
N ALA A 27 8.57 11.52 -9.92
CA ALA A 27 7.32 10.76 -9.99
C ALA A 27 7.52 9.35 -9.46
N LYS A 28 8.64 8.73 -9.80
CA LYS A 28 8.96 7.39 -9.32
C LYS A 28 9.08 7.37 -7.80
N ALA A 29 9.78 8.35 -7.23
CA ALA A 29 9.95 8.44 -5.79
C ALA A 29 8.62 8.62 -5.09
N ALA A 30 7.74 9.47 -5.64
CA ALA A 30 6.43 9.69 -5.06
C ALA A 30 5.59 8.42 -5.07
N LEU A 31 5.65 7.64 -6.15
CA LEU A 31 4.89 6.39 -6.26
C LEU A 31 5.43 5.33 -5.31
N ILE A 32 6.73 5.27 -5.12
CA ILE A 32 7.34 4.36 -4.17
C ILE A 32 6.87 4.69 -2.75
N GLU A 33 6.86 5.97 -2.41
CA GLU A 33 6.40 6.41 -1.10
C GLU A 33 4.92 6.07 -0.91
N CYS A 34 4.13 6.24 -1.94
CA CYS A 34 2.71 5.88 -1.91
C CYS A 34 2.54 4.38 -1.63
N ALA A 35 3.33 3.55 -2.31
CA ALA A 35 3.28 2.12 -2.11
C ALA A 35 3.65 1.74 -0.67
N ARG A 36 4.64 2.41 -0.11
CA ARG A 36 5.05 2.18 1.28
C ARG A 36 3.92 2.49 2.25
N GLN A 37 3.24 3.61 2.02
CA GLN A 37 2.15 4.01 2.90
C GLN A 37 1.00 3.00 2.85
N TRP A 38 0.68 2.50 1.66
CA TRP A 38 -0.34 1.48 1.53
C TRP A 38 0.04 0.18 2.22
N LEU A 39 1.32 -0.21 2.13
CA LEU A 39 1.81 -1.41 2.81
C LEU A 39 1.71 -1.26 4.33
N GLU A 40 2.09 -0.10 4.84
CA GLU A 40 2.01 0.16 6.26
C GLU A 40 0.56 0.09 6.75
N LEU A 41 -0.35 0.67 5.98
CA LEU A 41 -1.77 0.63 6.31
C LEU A 41 -2.28 -0.81 6.30
N ALA A 42 -1.84 -1.62 5.33
CA ALA A 42 -2.24 -3.02 5.25
C ALA A 42 -1.80 -3.78 6.49
N ARG A 43 -0.58 -3.53 6.95
CA ARG A 43 -0.05 -4.19 8.14
C ARG A 43 -0.84 -3.82 9.39
N GLN A 44 -1.20 -2.54 9.51
CA GLN A 44 -2.00 -2.08 10.63
C GLN A 44 -3.37 -2.76 10.65
N LYS A 45 -3.99 -2.89 9.48
CA LYS A 45 -5.30 -3.52 9.38
C LYS A 45 -5.24 -5.00 9.71
N GLU A 46 -4.20 -5.68 9.27
CA GLU A 46 -4.01 -7.10 9.60
C GLU A 46 -3.83 -7.28 11.10
N GLN A 47 -3.07 -6.39 11.73
CA GLN A 47 -2.85 -6.41 13.17
C GLN A 47 -4.17 -6.24 13.92
N LEU A 48 -4.98 -5.27 13.50
CA LEU A 48 -6.27 -5.03 14.13
C LEU A 48 -7.20 -6.23 13.99
N ASP A 49 -7.20 -6.86 12.83
CA ASP A 49 -8.03 -8.04 12.59
C ASP A 49 -7.60 -9.20 13.49
N ARG A 50 -6.30 -9.38 13.68
CA ARG A 50 -5.79 -10.40 14.58
C ARG A 50 -6.21 -10.15 16.02
N ASP A 51 -6.13 -8.88 16.44
CA ASP A 51 -6.47 -8.52 17.82
C ASP A 51 -7.95 -8.69 18.09
N ARG A 52 -8.78 -8.69 17.05
CA ARG A 52 -10.22 -8.90 17.19
C ARG A 52 -10.60 -10.35 17.35
N LEU A 53 -9.79 -11.25 16.86
CA LEU A 53 -10.12 -12.67 16.91
C LEU A 53 -10.08 -13.17 18.34
N PRO A 54 -11.12 -13.92 18.74
CA PRO A 54 -11.17 -14.47 20.11
C PRO A 54 -10.10 -15.51 20.35
#